data_14850db7ee55aca29c83260d5207ce4b
#
_entry.id   14850db7ee55aca29c83260d5207ce4b
#
_cell.length_a   1.000
_cell.length_b   1.000
_cell.length_c   1.000
_cell.angle_alpha   90.00
_cell.angle_beta   90.00
_cell.angle_gamma   90.00
#
_symmetry.space_group_name_H-M   'P 1'
#
loop_
_entity.id
_entity.type
_entity.pdbx_description
1 polymer ?
#
loop_
_entity_poly.entity_id
_entity_poly.type
_entity_poly.pdbx_seq_one_letter_code
_entity_poly.pdbx_strand_id
1 'polypeptide(L)'
;MAAFGEALASFRAWIALERGLSPKTLEAYGRDARAFTTFLAARGCTTPQAIARADVVAYLERLYAQRKRASTRARAFIAVHAFLRHLREEGALACDPAEGLEAPKQALVLPRVLDEETVRRLVTGVSGTSPRDLRDRAILEMLYGCGLRVSELCALEVRDFIVDADVVRCRGKGAKERLVPMGGACGRAVQRYLSSARDTFTKGNVAEGYLFVTRLGRPFTRMGIFKLLRE
;
A
#
# COMPACT_ATOMS: atom_id res chain seq x y z
N MET A 1 8.68 -9.13 29.06
CA MET A 1 9.01 -8.60 27.71
C MET A 1 9.45 -9.69 26.73
N ALA A 2 10.26 -10.71 27.17
CA ALA A 2 10.68 -11.81 26.30
C ALA A 2 9.50 -12.60 25.69
N ALA A 3 8.53 -13.00 26.51
CA ALA A 3 7.38 -13.81 26.05
C ALA A 3 6.54 -13.16 24.93
N PHE A 4 6.33 -11.86 24.95
CA PHE A 4 5.67 -11.17 23.82
C PHE A 4 6.58 -11.02 22.60
N GLY A 5 7.91 -11.02 22.79
CA GLY A 5 8.86 -10.99 21.68
C GLY A 5 8.76 -12.24 20.80
N GLU A 6 8.76 -13.40 21.43
CA GLU A 6 8.62 -14.70 20.77
C GLU A 6 7.23 -14.83 20.11
N ALA A 7 6.16 -14.49 20.82
CA ALA A 7 4.79 -14.49 20.30
C ALA A 7 4.62 -13.58 19.06
N LEU A 8 5.24 -12.39 19.06
CA LEU A 8 5.21 -11.50 17.90
C LEU A 8 6.02 -12.04 16.73
N ALA A 9 7.14 -12.72 16.98
CA ALA A 9 7.94 -13.34 15.93
C ALA A 9 7.17 -14.51 15.28
N SER A 10 6.58 -15.40 16.09
CA SER A 10 5.73 -16.50 15.63
C SER A 10 4.53 -15.98 14.84
N PHE A 11 3.80 -14.99 15.36
CA PHE A 11 2.69 -14.36 14.65
C PHE A 11 3.09 -13.80 13.28
N ARG A 12 4.24 -13.12 13.19
CA ARG A 12 4.72 -12.59 11.90
C ARG A 12 5.02 -13.69 10.89
N ALA A 13 5.62 -14.80 11.34
CA ALA A 13 5.86 -15.96 10.50
C ALA A 13 4.54 -16.58 10.02
N TRP A 14 3.60 -16.77 10.93
CA TRP A 14 2.28 -17.33 10.65
C TRP A 14 1.50 -16.51 9.60
N ILE A 15 1.38 -15.18 9.76
CA ILE A 15 0.68 -14.34 8.77
C ILE A 15 1.40 -14.27 7.41
N ALA A 16 2.72 -14.47 7.38
CA ALA A 16 3.51 -14.50 6.15
C ALA A 16 3.29 -15.81 5.38
N LEU A 17 3.36 -16.93 6.06
CA LEU A 17 3.37 -18.27 5.45
C LEU A 17 1.95 -18.80 5.21
N GLU A 18 1.11 -18.80 6.26
CA GLU A 18 -0.19 -19.46 6.18
C GLU A 18 -1.30 -18.58 5.59
N ARG A 19 -1.21 -17.27 5.77
CA ARG A 19 -2.23 -16.33 5.28
C ARG A 19 -1.91 -15.71 3.94
N GLY A 20 -0.70 -15.88 3.42
CA GLY A 20 -0.30 -15.34 2.11
C GLY A 20 -0.51 -13.83 1.99
N LEU A 21 -0.39 -13.09 3.11
CA LEU A 21 -0.66 -11.67 3.15
C LEU A 21 0.44 -10.86 2.46
N SER A 22 0.07 -9.73 1.87
CA SER A 22 1.04 -8.85 1.22
C SER A 22 2.07 -8.30 2.23
N PRO A 23 3.32 -7.99 1.81
CA PRO A 23 4.34 -7.41 2.69
C PRO A 23 3.87 -6.18 3.48
N LYS A 24 3.05 -5.33 2.84
CA LYS A 24 2.47 -4.14 3.50
C LYS A 24 1.45 -4.51 4.58
N THR A 25 0.68 -5.57 4.37
CA THR A 25 -0.27 -6.06 5.38
C THR A 25 0.48 -6.67 6.55
N LEU A 26 1.54 -7.46 6.27
CA LEU A 26 2.43 -8.04 7.29
C LEU A 26 3.04 -6.94 8.18
N GLU A 27 3.57 -5.90 7.55
CA GLU A 27 4.13 -4.75 8.27
C GLU A 27 3.08 -4.04 9.13
N ALA A 28 1.87 -3.81 8.59
CA ALA A 28 0.79 -3.15 9.30
C ALA A 28 0.31 -3.97 10.50
N TYR A 29 0.06 -5.27 10.32
CA TYR A 29 -0.39 -6.17 11.38
C TYR A 29 0.68 -6.36 12.45
N GLY A 30 1.93 -6.55 12.05
CA GLY A 30 3.05 -6.66 12.99
C GLY A 30 3.26 -5.39 13.82
N ARG A 31 3.05 -4.21 13.25
CA ARG A 31 3.09 -2.92 13.95
C ARG A 31 1.93 -2.78 14.94
N ASP A 32 0.71 -3.15 14.54
CA ASP A 32 -0.47 -3.05 15.39
C ASP A 32 -0.41 -4.06 16.56
N ALA A 33 0.00 -5.30 16.30
CA ALA A 33 0.21 -6.31 17.35
C ALA A 33 1.30 -5.86 18.34
N ARG A 34 2.41 -5.28 17.87
CA ARG A 34 3.45 -4.72 18.73
C ARG A 34 2.93 -3.56 19.58
N ALA A 35 2.11 -2.67 19.01
CA ALA A 35 1.51 -1.57 19.76
C ALA A 35 0.58 -2.09 20.87
N PHE A 36 -0.17 -3.16 20.60
CA PHE A 36 -1.01 -3.82 21.59
C PHE A 36 -0.18 -4.46 22.71
N THR A 37 0.84 -5.24 22.38
CA THR A 37 1.69 -5.88 23.41
C THR A 37 2.47 -4.85 24.25
N THR A 38 2.89 -3.74 23.67
CA THR A 38 3.47 -2.60 24.42
C THR A 38 2.45 -1.98 25.37
N PHE A 39 1.20 -1.87 24.96
CA PHE A 39 0.13 -1.39 25.84
C PHE A 39 -0.13 -2.35 26.99
N LEU A 40 -0.18 -3.66 26.73
CA LEU A 40 -0.35 -4.69 27.74
C LEU A 40 0.78 -4.64 28.79
N ALA A 41 2.02 -4.57 28.33
CA ALA A 41 3.18 -4.47 29.22
C ALA A 41 3.13 -3.26 30.14
N ALA A 42 2.68 -2.11 29.64
CA ALA A 42 2.49 -0.89 30.44
C ALA A 42 1.39 -1.02 31.52
N ARG A 43 0.49 -2.01 31.37
CA ARG A 43 -0.55 -2.35 32.35
C ARG A 43 -0.18 -3.52 33.29
N GLY A 44 1.05 -4.00 33.21
CA GLY A 44 1.54 -5.12 34.01
C GLY A 44 1.21 -6.50 33.43
N CYS A 45 0.55 -6.59 32.27
CA CYS A 45 0.35 -7.86 31.57
C CYS A 45 1.62 -8.19 30.79
N THR A 46 2.39 -9.16 31.26
CA THR A 46 3.73 -9.48 30.73
C THR A 46 3.78 -10.79 29.95
N THR A 47 2.74 -11.62 30.02
CA THR A 47 2.67 -12.92 29.34
C THR A 47 1.38 -13.05 28.53
N PRO A 48 1.38 -13.84 27.44
CA PRO A 48 0.16 -14.08 26.66
C PRO A 48 -1.00 -14.64 27.49
N GLN A 49 -0.72 -15.55 28.42
CA GLN A 49 -1.73 -16.22 29.25
C GLN A 49 -2.50 -15.25 30.17
N ALA A 50 -1.90 -14.11 30.48
CA ALA A 50 -2.51 -13.10 31.34
C ALA A 50 -3.45 -12.13 30.59
N ILE A 51 -3.53 -12.22 29.26
CA ILE A 51 -4.38 -11.33 28.45
C ILE A 51 -5.85 -11.62 28.74
N ALA A 52 -6.56 -10.59 29.21
CA ALA A 52 -7.98 -10.66 29.48
C ALA A 52 -8.80 -9.85 28.45
N ARG A 53 -10.11 -10.14 28.36
CA ARG A 53 -11.05 -9.36 27.54
C ARG A 53 -11.01 -7.87 27.87
N ALA A 54 -10.89 -7.53 29.16
CA ALA A 54 -10.79 -6.15 29.63
C ALA A 54 -9.60 -5.39 29.03
N ASP A 55 -8.49 -6.09 28.76
CA ASP A 55 -7.31 -5.48 28.14
C ASP A 55 -7.54 -5.13 26.67
N VAL A 56 -8.26 -5.98 25.94
CA VAL A 56 -8.64 -5.71 24.55
C VAL A 56 -9.57 -4.49 24.48
N VAL A 57 -10.60 -4.43 25.34
CA VAL A 57 -11.53 -3.29 25.43
C VAL A 57 -10.77 -2.02 25.78
N ALA A 58 -9.95 -2.03 26.81
CA ALA A 58 -9.15 -0.88 27.22
C ALA A 58 -8.19 -0.38 26.12
N TYR A 59 -7.62 -1.30 25.32
CA TYR A 59 -6.83 -0.90 24.17
C TYR A 59 -7.63 -0.18 23.10
N LEU A 60 -8.84 -0.67 22.80
CA LEU A 60 -9.74 -0.01 21.84
C LEU A 60 -10.17 1.37 22.32
N GLU A 61 -10.50 1.51 23.62
CA GLU A 61 -10.81 2.80 24.25
C GLU A 61 -9.65 3.78 24.18
N ARG A 62 -8.42 3.30 24.42
CA ARG A 62 -7.21 4.11 24.22
C ARG A 62 -7.06 4.64 22.80
N LEU A 63 -7.28 3.77 21.79
CA LEU A 63 -7.23 4.19 20.39
C LEU A 63 -8.30 5.24 20.06
N TYR A 64 -9.47 5.14 20.70
CA TYR A 64 -10.55 6.13 20.59
C TYR A 64 -10.15 7.45 21.24
N ALA A 65 -9.65 7.42 22.48
CA ALA A 65 -9.18 8.60 23.22
C ALA A 65 -8.05 9.34 22.48
N GLN A 66 -7.19 8.59 21.77
CA GLN A 66 -6.15 9.16 20.90
C GLN A 66 -6.69 9.77 19.60
N ARG A 67 -7.99 9.83 19.41
CA ARG A 67 -8.66 10.34 18.19
C ARG A 67 -8.18 9.68 16.90
N LYS A 68 -7.77 8.40 16.96
CA LYS A 68 -7.40 7.65 15.75
C LYS A 68 -8.60 7.52 14.81
N ARG A 69 -8.37 7.63 13.51
CA ARG A 69 -9.43 7.45 12.49
C ARG A 69 -10.13 6.10 12.65
N ALA A 70 -11.43 6.03 12.38
CA ALA A 70 -12.23 4.80 12.48
C ALA A 70 -11.60 3.63 11.70
N SER A 71 -11.11 3.88 10.48
CA SER A 71 -10.39 2.88 9.67
C SER A 71 -9.11 2.36 10.33
N THR A 72 -8.36 3.23 11.01
CA THR A 72 -7.16 2.84 11.76
C THR A 72 -7.52 1.98 12.96
N ARG A 73 -8.59 2.33 13.69
CA ARG A 73 -9.07 1.55 14.85
C ARG A 73 -9.58 0.18 14.43
N ALA A 74 -10.37 0.13 13.35
CA ALA A 74 -10.87 -1.14 12.81
C ALA A 74 -9.72 -2.05 12.34
N ARG A 75 -8.73 -1.52 11.63
CA ARG A 75 -7.55 -2.28 11.21
C ARG A 75 -6.76 -2.79 12.42
N ALA A 76 -6.53 -1.95 13.43
CA ALA A 76 -5.84 -2.35 14.66
C ALA A 76 -6.59 -3.46 15.40
N PHE A 77 -7.93 -3.38 15.48
CA PHE A 77 -8.75 -4.45 16.05
C PHE A 77 -8.58 -5.76 15.29
N ILE A 78 -8.67 -5.74 13.95
CA ILE A 78 -8.50 -6.94 13.11
C ILE A 78 -7.12 -7.56 13.32
N ALA A 79 -6.07 -6.73 13.40
CA ALA A 79 -4.72 -7.21 13.64
C ALA A 79 -4.55 -7.82 15.04
N VAL A 80 -5.12 -7.20 16.07
CA VAL A 80 -5.12 -7.73 17.45
C VAL A 80 -5.90 -9.03 17.52
N HIS A 81 -7.10 -9.10 16.94
CA HIS A 81 -7.90 -10.33 16.91
C HIS A 81 -7.16 -11.46 16.18
N ALA A 82 -6.52 -11.16 15.04
CA ALA A 82 -5.68 -12.15 14.35
C ALA A 82 -4.51 -12.64 15.22
N PHE A 83 -3.87 -11.75 15.98
CA PHE A 83 -2.81 -12.10 16.92
C PHE A 83 -3.30 -12.98 18.06
N LEU A 84 -4.42 -12.63 18.69
CA LEU A 84 -5.01 -13.42 19.79
C LEU A 84 -5.46 -14.81 19.30
N ARG A 85 -6.02 -14.89 18.10
CA ARG A 85 -6.39 -16.15 17.49
C ARG A 85 -5.17 -17.04 17.23
N HIS A 86 -4.07 -16.49 16.74
CA HIS A 86 -2.81 -17.19 16.58
C HIS A 86 -2.30 -17.72 17.92
N LEU A 87 -2.30 -16.89 18.98
CA LEU A 87 -1.90 -17.33 20.33
C LEU A 87 -2.78 -18.48 20.87
N ARG A 88 -4.07 -18.49 20.54
CA ARG A 88 -4.96 -19.60 20.90
C ARG A 88 -4.63 -20.86 20.10
N GLU A 89 -4.37 -20.75 18.81
CA GLU A 89 -3.98 -21.86 17.94
C GLU A 89 -2.65 -22.50 18.41
N GLU A 90 -1.71 -21.68 18.91
CA GLU A 90 -0.45 -22.12 19.53
C GLU A 90 -0.60 -22.65 20.98
N GLY A 91 -1.83 -22.65 21.53
CA GLY A 91 -2.06 -23.10 22.91
C GLY A 91 -1.60 -22.13 24.00
N ALA A 92 -1.17 -20.92 23.63
CA ALA A 92 -0.76 -19.88 24.59
C ALA A 92 -1.96 -19.18 25.25
N LEU A 93 -3.16 -19.32 24.70
CA LEU A 93 -4.44 -18.84 25.27
C LEU A 93 -5.45 -19.99 25.32
N ALA A 94 -6.17 -20.11 26.44
CA ALA A 94 -7.25 -21.10 26.59
C ALA A 94 -8.51 -20.70 25.78
N CYS A 95 -8.77 -19.40 25.66
CA CYS A 95 -9.90 -18.84 24.91
C CYS A 95 -9.46 -17.55 24.21
N ASP A 96 -10.25 -17.09 23.25
CA ASP A 96 -9.98 -15.82 22.56
C ASP A 96 -10.54 -14.64 23.35
N PRO A 97 -9.71 -13.74 23.93
CA PRO A 97 -10.20 -12.58 24.68
C PRO A 97 -11.01 -11.58 23.83
N ALA A 98 -10.89 -11.64 22.51
CA ALA A 98 -11.65 -10.79 21.60
C ALA A 98 -12.93 -11.44 21.07
N GLU A 99 -13.27 -12.66 21.49
CA GLU A 99 -14.46 -13.36 21.05
C GLU A 99 -15.73 -12.53 21.31
N GLY A 100 -16.60 -12.38 20.28
CA GLY A 100 -17.82 -11.60 20.38
C GLY A 100 -17.61 -10.08 20.43
N LEU A 101 -16.39 -9.57 20.32
CA LEU A 101 -16.16 -8.13 20.10
C LEU A 101 -16.28 -7.81 18.61
N GLU A 102 -16.97 -6.72 18.31
CA GLU A 102 -17.13 -6.23 16.94
C GLU A 102 -16.06 -5.17 16.60
N ALA A 103 -15.60 -5.21 15.35
CA ALA A 103 -14.74 -4.15 14.85
C ALA A 103 -15.48 -2.79 14.88
N PRO A 104 -14.79 -1.69 15.22
CA PRO A 104 -15.38 -0.36 15.17
C PRO A 104 -16.01 -0.09 13.81
N LYS A 105 -17.28 0.29 13.78
CA LYS A 105 -18.01 0.61 12.55
C LYS A 105 -17.31 1.75 11.81
N GLN A 106 -17.11 1.56 10.54
CA GLN A 106 -16.56 2.58 9.64
C GLN A 106 -17.72 3.21 8.87
N ALA A 107 -17.83 4.53 8.91
CA ALA A 107 -18.74 5.21 8.00
C ALA A 107 -18.26 4.95 6.57
N LEU A 108 -19.18 4.58 5.69
CA LEU A 108 -18.90 4.45 4.27
C LEU A 108 -18.69 5.87 3.70
N VAL A 109 -17.44 6.27 3.60
CA VAL A 109 -17.10 7.54 2.95
C VAL A 109 -16.98 7.26 1.46
N LEU A 110 -17.93 7.77 0.67
CA LEU A 110 -17.83 7.71 -0.78
C LEU A 110 -16.58 8.44 -1.24
N PRO A 111 -15.80 7.85 -2.15
CA PRO A 111 -14.64 8.52 -2.74
C PRO A 111 -15.07 9.81 -3.43
N ARG A 112 -14.29 10.87 -3.26
CA ARG A 112 -14.45 12.07 -4.09
C ARG A 112 -13.92 11.73 -5.47
N VAL A 113 -14.81 11.66 -6.44
CA VAL A 113 -14.46 11.41 -7.84
C VAL A 113 -14.21 12.76 -8.50
N LEU A 114 -13.14 12.86 -9.29
CA LEU A 114 -12.93 14.01 -10.18
C LEU A 114 -13.84 13.85 -11.40
N ASP A 115 -14.45 14.94 -11.84
CA ASP A 115 -15.16 14.96 -13.12
C ASP A 115 -14.19 14.88 -14.30
N GLU A 116 -14.72 14.50 -15.46
CA GLU A 116 -13.93 14.29 -16.68
C GLU A 116 -13.20 15.56 -17.13
N GLU A 117 -13.83 16.72 -17.00
CA GLU A 117 -13.23 18.00 -17.38
C GLU A 117 -12.04 18.34 -16.47
N THR A 118 -12.17 18.11 -15.18
CA THR A 118 -11.06 18.30 -14.23
C THR A 118 -9.89 17.37 -14.54
N VAL A 119 -10.16 16.10 -14.86
CA VAL A 119 -9.12 15.15 -15.25
C VAL A 119 -8.48 15.57 -16.57
N ARG A 120 -9.28 15.97 -17.57
CA ARG A 120 -8.76 16.45 -18.85
C ARG A 120 -7.84 17.65 -18.65
N ARG A 121 -8.24 18.63 -17.84
CA ARG A 121 -7.41 19.81 -17.50
C ARG A 121 -6.11 19.40 -16.79
N LEU A 122 -6.15 18.43 -15.89
CA LEU A 122 -4.95 17.92 -15.21
C LEU A 122 -3.96 17.32 -16.22
N VAL A 123 -4.45 16.47 -17.13
CA VAL A 123 -3.61 15.80 -18.13
C VAL A 123 -3.07 16.80 -19.16
N THR A 124 -3.92 17.72 -19.66
CA THR A 124 -3.53 18.72 -20.68
C THR A 124 -2.72 19.87 -20.08
N GLY A 125 -2.79 20.10 -18.78
CA GLY A 125 -2.04 21.15 -18.08
C GLY A 125 -0.52 20.99 -18.20
N VAL A 126 -0.05 19.77 -18.39
CA VAL A 126 1.37 19.51 -18.71
C VAL A 126 1.58 19.65 -20.22
N SER A 127 1.76 20.87 -20.69
CA SER A 127 1.88 21.21 -22.13
C SER A 127 3.32 21.41 -22.61
N GLY A 128 4.31 21.41 -21.71
CA GLY A 128 5.71 21.60 -22.04
C GLY A 128 6.33 20.45 -22.83
N THR A 129 7.54 20.70 -23.36
CA THR A 129 8.33 19.74 -24.13
C THR A 129 9.64 19.35 -23.45
N SER A 130 9.89 19.82 -22.23
CA SER A 130 11.06 19.40 -21.48
C SER A 130 11.00 17.90 -21.16
N PRO A 131 12.13 17.25 -20.94
CA PRO A 131 12.16 15.83 -20.55
C PRO A 131 11.23 15.54 -19.35
N ARG A 132 11.16 16.46 -18.39
CA ARG A 132 10.26 16.37 -17.25
C ARG A 132 8.79 16.40 -17.70
N ASP A 133 8.40 17.34 -18.53
CA ASP A 133 7.01 17.48 -18.98
C ASP A 133 6.55 16.24 -19.76
N LEU A 134 7.39 15.74 -20.66
CA LEU A 134 7.08 14.52 -21.42
C LEU A 134 6.87 13.31 -20.50
N ARG A 135 7.70 13.15 -19.47
CA ARG A 135 7.56 12.10 -18.47
C ARG A 135 6.28 12.27 -17.66
N ASP A 136 6.06 13.47 -17.13
CA ASP A 136 4.96 13.74 -16.21
C ASP A 136 3.61 13.61 -16.95
N ARG A 137 3.54 14.04 -18.20
CA ARG A 137 2.38 13.79 -19.05
C ARG A 137 2.14 12.30 -19.30
N ALA A 138 3.18 11.53 -19.63
CA ALA A 138 3.03 10.08 -19.82
C ALA A 138 2.56 9.37 -18.54
N ILE A 139 3.00 9.81 -17.35
CA ILE A 139 2.52 9.33 -16.05
C ILE A 139 1.02 9.59 -15.88
N LEU A 140 0.56 10.81 -16.17
CA LEU A 140 -0.86 11.19 -16.03
C LEU A 140 -1.75 10.40 -16.99
N GLU A 141 -1.34 10.31 -18.26
CA GLU A 141 -2.04 9.51 -19.28
C GLU A 141 -2.15 8.03 -18.89
N MET A 142 -1.09 7.44 -18.33
CA MET A 142 -1.11 6.05 -17.85
C MET A 142 -2.02 5.85 -16.64
N LEU A 143 -2.00 6.78 -15.68
CA LEU A 143 -2.86 6.70 -14.50
C LEU A 143 -4.33 6.77 -14.87
N TYR A 144 -4.69 7.69 -15.76
CA TYR A 144 -6.07 7.90 -16.19
C TYR A 144 -6.50 6.90 -17.26
N GLY A 145 -5.78 6.82 -18.36
CA GLY A 145 -6.16 6.02 -19.53
C GLY A 145 -6.15 4.51 -19.28
N CYS A 146 -5.23 4.03 -18.42
CA CYS A 146 -5.15 2.61 -18.06
C CYS A 146 -5.74 2.29 -16.68
N GLY A 147 -6.17 3.28 -15.90
CA GLY A 147 -6.70 3.07 -14.55
C GLY A 147 -5.74 2.35 -13.60
N LEU A 148 -4.44 2.60 -13.75
CA LEU A 148 -3.42 1.93 -12.95
C LEU A 148 -3.43 2.41 -11.50
N ARG A 149 -3.22 1.47 -10.57
CA ARG A 149 -2.88 1.88 -9.20
C ARG A 149 -1.51 2.56 -9.19
N VAL A 150 -1.35 3.61 -8.35
CA VAL A 150 -0.06 4.31 -8.24
C VAL A 150 1.11 3.35 -7.98
N SER A 151 0.89 2.28 -7.20
CA SER A 151 1.93 1.28 -6.93
C SER A 151 2.26 0.41 -8.15
N GLU A 152 1.31 0.16 -9.03
CA GLU A 152 1.52 -0.56 -10.29
C GLU A 152 2.33 0.31 -11.25
N LEU A 153 1.94 1.57 -11.41
CA LEU A 153 2.69 2.54 -12.20
C LEU A 153 4.16 2.65 -11.77
N CYS A 154 4.41 2.76 -10.45
CA CYS A 154 5.78 2.84 -9.92
C CYS A 154 6.63 1.59 -10.16
N ALA A 155 6.00 0.44 -10.38
CA ALA A 155 6.66 -0.84 -10.59
C ALA A 155 6.77 -1.23 -12.07
N LEU A 156 6.20 -0.45 -12.99
CA LEU A 156 6.27 -0.74 -14.42
C LEU A 156 7.70 -0.70 -14.92
N GLU A 157 8.03 -1.68 -15.73
CA GLU A 157 9.28 -1.75 -16.48
C GLU A 157 9.05 -1.41 -17.96
N VAL A 158 10.08 -1.03 -18.68
CA VAL A 158 9.98 -0.73 -20.13
C VAL A 158 9.43 -1.92 -20.91
N ARG A 159 9.80 -3.14 -20.53
CA ARG A 159 9.30 -4.39 -21.15
C ARG A 159 7.82 -4.67 -20.90
N ASP A 160 7.19 -3.97 -19.95
CA ASP A 160 5.77 -4.14 -19.66
C ASP A 160 4.90 -3.28 -20.60
N PHE A 161 5.51 -2.34 -21.33
CA PHE A 161 4.87 -1.51 -22.34
C PHE A 161 4.97 -2.21 -23.71
N ILE A 162 3.87 -2.84 -24.16
CA ILE A 162 3.81 -3.64 -25.37
C ILE A 162 3.14 -2.81 -26.46
N VAL A 163 3.96 -2.13 -27.24
CA VAL A 163 3.53 -1.16 -28.26
C VAL A 163 2.66 -1.80 -29.33
N ASP A 164 3.10 -2.93 -29.91
CA ASP A 164 2.45 -3.58 -31.03
C ASP A 164 1.04 -4.11 -30.71
N ALA A 165 0.76 -4.33 -29.45
CA ALA A 165 -0.53 -4.81 -28.99
C ALA A 165 -1.38 -3.71 -28.31
N ASP A 166 -0.90 -2.47 -28.21
CA ASP A 166 -1.53 -1.38 -27.48
C ASP A 166 -1.95 -1.75 -26.05
N VAL A 167 -1.11 -2.53 -25.33
CA VAL A 167 -1.38 -2.95 -23.97
C VAL A 167 -0.19 -2.70 -23.04
N VAL A 168 -0.50 -2.52 -21.76
CA VAL A 168 0.50 -2.53 -20.69
C VAL A 168 0.27 -3.74 -19.78
N ARG A 169 1.35 -4.44 -19.44
CA ARG A 169 1.33 -5.56 -18.48
C ARG A 169 1.44 -5.02 -17.06
N CYS A 170 0.45 -5.26 -16.24
CA CYS A 170 0.41 -4.82 -14.84
C CYS A 170 0.50 -6.00 -13.89
N ARG A 171 1.37 -5.89 -12.89
CA ARG A 171 1.47 -6.87 -11.81
C ARG A 171 0.68 -6.38 -10.59
N GLY A 172 -0.37 -7.10 -10.26
CA GLY A 172 -1.27 -6.79 -9.15
C GLY A 172 -0.91 -7.50 -7.84
N LYS A 173 -1.85 -7.49 -6.90
CA LYS A 173 -1.73 -8.19 -5.61
C LYS A 173 -1.57 -9.70 -5.84
N GLY A 174 -0.58 -10.31 -5.17
CA GLY A 174 -0.30 -11.76 -5.28
C GLY A 174 0.40 -12.15 -6.58
N ALA A 175 1.17 -11.24 -7.18
CA ALA A 175 1.90 -11.44 -8.44
C ALA A 175 1.00 -11.81 -9.65
N LYS A 176 -0.33 -11.58 -9.53
CA LYS A 176 -1.23 -11.79 -10.68
C LYS A 176 -0.96 -10.72 -11.73
N GLU A 177 -0.69 -11.16 -12.95
CA GLU A 177 -0.50 -10.28 -14.09
C GLU A 177 -1.84 -10.06 -14.81
N ARG A 178 -2.03 -8.84 -15.33
CA ARG A 178 -3.12 -8.52 -16.26
C ARG A 178 -2.61 -7.62 -17.36
N LEU A 179 -3.14 -7.79 -18.55
CA LEU A 179 -2.96 -6.86 -19.66
C LEU A 179 -4.07 -5.80 -19.60
N VAL A 180 -3.67 -4.55 -19.71
CA VAL A 180 -4.58 -3.39 -19.70
C VAL A 180 -4.46 -2.69 -21.06
N PRO A 181 -5.55 -2.55 -21.81
CA PRO A 181 -5.54 -1.77 -23.05
C PRO A 181 -5.13 -0.32 -22.81
N MET A 182 -4.35 0.24 -23.71
CA MET A 182 -3.94 1.63 -23.71
C MET A 182 -4.70 2.38 -24.81
N GLY A 183 -5.31 3.50 -24.44
CA GLY A 183 -5.85 4.43 -25.45
C GLY A 183 -4.72 5.09 -26.25
N GLY A 184 -4.98 5.42 -27.51
CA GLY A 184 -3.96 5.98 -28.40
C GLY A 184 -3.25 7.25 -27.87
N ALA A 185 -3.92 8.07 -27.05
CA ALA A 185 -3.27 9.22 -26.39
C ALA A 185 -2.19 8.78 -25.39
N CYS A 186 -2.52 7.77 -24.56
CA CYS A 186 -1.61 7.18 -23.60
C CYS A 186 -0.39 6.56 -24.29
N GLY A 187 -0.62 5.71 -25.31
CA GLY A 187 0.46 5.06 -26.07
C GLY A 187 1.43 6.09 -26.68
N ARG A 188 0.89 7.12 -27.35
CA ARG A 188 1.71 8.20 -27.93
C ARG A 188 2.50 8.98 -26.88
N ALA A 189 1.92 9.27 -25.72
CA ALA A 189 2.61 10.00 -24.66
C ALA A 189 3.78 9.20 -24.10
N VAL A 190 3.59 7.89 -23.86
CA VAL A 190 4.65 6.99 -23.37
C VAL A 190 5.74 6.82 -24.43
N GLN A 191 5.40 6.59 -25.68
CA GLN A 191 6.37 6.48 -26.78
C GLN A 191 7.23 7.74 -26.90
N ARG A 192 6.60 8.92 -26.85
CA ARG A 192 7.32 10.19 -26.91
C ARG A 192 8.26 10.38 -25.73
N TYR A 193 7.83 9.99 -24.52
CA TYR A 193 8.71 10.00 -23.37
C TYR A 193 9.89 9.05 -23.54
N LEU A 194 9.66 7.83 -23.99
CA LEU A 194 10.72 6.82 -24.19
C LEU A 194 11.76 7.28 -25.22
N SER A 195 11.30 7.80 -26.37
CA SER A 195 12.17 8.16 -27.48
C SER A 195 12.95 9.47 -27.28
N SER A 196 12.38 10.44 -26.53
CA SER A 196 12.91 11.81 -26.52
C SER A 196 13.35 12.31 -25.14
N ALA A 197 13.02 11.61 -24.06
CA ALA A 197 13.24 12.16 -22.73
C ALA A 197 13.85 11.18 -21.72
N ARG A 198 13.51 9.89 -21.78
CA ARG A 198 13.85 8.92 -20.74
C ARG A 198 15.35 8.79 -20.53
N ASP A 199 16.14 8.77 -21.60
CA ASP A 199 17.61 8.61 -21.54
C ASP A 199 18.29 9.75 -20.79
N THR A 200 17.67 10.93 -20.74
CA THR A 200 18.18 12.05 -19.95
C THR A 200 18.24 11.72 -18.44
N PHE A 201 17.37 10.82 -17.99
CA PHE A 201 17.25 10.45 -16.57
C PHE A 201 17.97 9.14 -16.22
N THR A 202 18.26 8.27 -17.20
CA THR A 202 18.77 6.91 -16.95
C THR A 202 20.27 6.76 -17.12
N LYS A 203 20.98 7.73 -17.69
CA LYS A 203 22.43 7.67 -17.93
C LYS A 203 23.22 7.26 -16.69
N GLY A 204 23.74 6.02 -16.68
CA GLY A 204 24.58 5.49 -15.62
C GLY A 204 23.85 5.06 -14.33
N ASN A 205 22.53 4.83 -14.37
CA ASN A 205 21.72 4.55 -13.18
C ASN A 205 21.11 3.15 -13.14
N VAL A 206 21.00 2.60 -11.91
CA VAL A 206 20.45 1.26 -11.57
C VAL A 206 18.97 1.08 -11.96
N ALA A 207 18.25 2.16 -12.24
CA ALA A 207 16.82 2.12 -12.55
C ALA A 207 16.52 1.96 -14.05
N GLU A 208 17.48 1.50 -14.84
CA GLU A 208 17.38 1.41 -16.30
C GLU A 208 16.21 0.55 -16.80
N GLY A 209 15.82 -0.48 -16.02
CA GLY A 209 14.68 -1.33 -16.35
C GLY A 209 13.31 -0.67 -16.11
N TYR A 210 13.19 0.30 -15.20
CA TYR A 210 11.91 0.93 -14.89
C TYR A 210 11.41 1.86 -15.99
N LEU A 211 10.08 1.83 -16.24
CA LEU A 211 9.48 2.69 -17.25
C LEU A 211 9.61 4.16 -16.86
N PHE A 212 9.21 4.51 -15.64
CA PHE A 212 9.28 5.88 -15.13
C PHE A 212 10.34 6.05 -14.05
N VAL A 213 11.22 7.01 -14.27
CA VAL A 213 12.32 7.33 -13.36
C VAL A 213 12.30 8.81 -12.97
N THR A 214 12.77 9.10 -11.77
CA THR A 214 12.94 10.46 -11.28
C THR A 214 14.09 11.15 -11.98
N ARG A 215 14.25 12.47 -11.81
CA ARG A 215 15.39 13.22 -12.33
C ARG A 215 16.75 12.71 -11.84
N LEU A 216 16.76 11.95 -10.74
CA LEU A 216 17.97 11.33 -10.17
C LEU A 216 18.18 9.88 -10.67
N GLY A 217 17.43 9.45 -11.70
CA GLY A 217 17.52 8.10 -12.24
C GLY A 217 17.06 7.00 -11.28
N ARG A 218 16.23 7.32 -10.30
CA ARG A 218 15.65 6.35 -9.34
C ARG A 218 14.22 6.02 -9.68
N PRO A 219 13.70 4.82 -9.37
CA PRO A 219 12.28 4.51 -9.53
C PRO A 219 11.41 5.51 -8.76
N PHE A 220 10.23 5.81 -9.28
CA PHE A 220 9.27 6.60 -8.54
C PHE A 220 8.75 5.85 -7.32
N THR A 221 8.54 6.59 -6.22
CA THR A 221 7.76 6.15 -5.09
C THR A 221 6.33 6.68 -5.19
N ARG A 222 5.38 6.06 -4.49
CA ARG A 222 4.00 6.58 -4.41
C ARG A 222 3.95 8.03 -3.93
N MET A 223 4.83 8.40 -3.00
CA MET A 223 4.93 9.77 -2.51
C MET A 223 5.48 10.72 -3.59
N GLY A 224 6.39 10.23 -4.45
CA GLY A 224 6.89 11.00 -5.59
C GLY A 224 5.79 11.31 -6.59
N ILE A 225 4.94 10.33 -6.93
CA ILE A 225 3.78 10.55 -7.80
C ILE A 225 2.77 11.51 -7.13
N PHE A 226 2.51 11.35 -5.82
CA PHE A 226 1.61 12.25 -5.10
C PHE A 226 2.10 13.71 -5.13
N LYS A 227 3.41 13.95 -5.01
CA LYS A 227 3.99 15.30 -5.14
C LYS A 227 3.81 15.86 -6.55
N LEU A 228 4.07 15.04 -7.58
CA LEU A 228 3.88 15.42 -8.98
C LEU A 228 2.44 15.87 -9.26
N LEU A 229 1.43 15.18 -8.70
CA LEU A 229 0.02 15.52 -8.88
C LEU A 229 -0.41 16.81 -8.16
N ARG A 230 0.42 17.37 -7.28
CA ARG A 230 0.15 18.61 -6.52
C ARG A 230 0.84 19.84 -7.09
N GLU A 231 1.80 19.67 -7.95
CA GLU A 231 2.51 20.74 -8.68
C GLU A 231 1.68 21.22 -9.88
#